data_3561c609176c7cf0d2682c9f1f0c1eb3
#
_entry.id   3561c609176c7cf0d2682c9f1f0c1eb3
#
_cell.length_a   1.000
_cell.length_b   1.000
_cell.length_c   1.000
_cell.angle_alpha   90.00
_cell.angle_beta   90.00
_cell.angle_gamma   90.00
#
_symmetry.space_group_name_H-M   'P 1'
#
loop_
_entity.id
_entity.type
_entity.pdbx_description
1 polymer ?
#
loop_
_entity_poly.entity_id
_entity_poly.type
_entity_poly.pdbx_seq_one_letter_code
_entity_poly.pdbx_strand_id
1 'polypeptide(L)'
;MVILMKQNCTKENVQEVVETLKKCGLGADVSEGTQATIIGILGDKSKLGGLDITLLDGVENCVPIMHSYKLASRDMCPDGRLVHVGDQVIGGKKLVMMGGPCAVENEECIMKAAIGVKAAGATFLRGGAYKPRTSPYSFQGLEEEGLKLLRKAADATGLKVVSEVMASEQIDTAIKYCDMFQIGARNMQNFRLLKDIGKSKVPVVLKRGIANTIEEWLDAAEYIMSEGNYNVVLCERGIRTFETATRNTLDVSA
;
A
#
# COMPACT_ATOMS: atom_id res chain seq x y z
N MET A 1 -15.62 5.47 12.83
CA MET A 1 -16.29 6.78 12.98
C MET A 1 -15.31 7.82 12.53
N VAL A 2 -15.76 8.76 11.73
CA VAL A 2 -14.96 9.87 11.20
C VAL A 2 -15.56 11.16 11.69
N ILE A 3 -14.73 12.06 12.16
CA ILE A 3 -15.12 13.42 12.53
C ILE A 3 -14.83 14.32 11.34
N LEU A 4 -15.83 15.00 10.86
CA LEU A 4 -15.69 16.03 9.83
C LEU A 4 -15.54 17.39 10.53
N MET A 5 -14.44 18.07 10.25
CA MET A 5 -14.21 19.41 10.77
C MET A 5 -14.82 20.46 9.84
N LYS A 6 -15.27 21.56 10.42
CA LYS A 6 -15.78 22.72 9.66
C LYS A 6 -14.69 23.26 8.74
N GLN A 7 -15.09 23.81 7.60
CA GLN A 7 -14.16 24.33 6.59
C GLN A 7 -13.27 25.47 7.11
N ASN A 8 -13.74 26.20 8.12
CA ASN A 8 -13.02 27.30 8.79
C ASN A 8 -12.43 26.90 10.16
N CYS A 9 -12.28 25.61 10.45
CA CYS A 9 -11.67 25.16 11.70
C CYS A 9 -10.20 25.58 11.76
N THR A 10 -9.74 25.91 12.96
CA THR A 10 -8.34 26.25 13.21
C THR A 10 -7.52 25.01 13.55
N LYS A 11 -6.19 25.11 13.51
CA LYS A 11 -5.31 24.01 13.94
C LYS A 11 -5.49 23.68 15.41
N GLU A 12 -5.83 24.67 16.22
CA GLU A 12 -6.13 24.52 17.66
C GLU A 12 -7.37 23.64 17.85
N ASN A 13 -8.43 23.85 17.06
CA ASN A 13 -9.64 23.01 17.10
C ASN A 13 -9.31 21.54 16.76
N VAL A 14 -8.51 21.32 15.72
CA VAL A 14 -8.06 19.96 15.35
C VAL A 14 -7.26 19.31 16.49
N GLN A 15 -6.35 20.07 17.07
CA GLN A 15 -5.51 19.59 18.18
C GLN A 15 -6.36 19.25 19.41
N GLU A 16 -7.34 20.06 19.76
CA GLU A 16 -8.26 19.83 20.88
C GLU A 16 -9.04 18.52 20.69
N VAL A 17 -9.55 18.26 19.50
CA VAL A 17 -10.24 17.00 19.18
C VAL A 17 -9.30 15.81 19.34
N VAL A 18 -8.08 15.90 18.80
CA VAL A 18 -7.06 14.84 18.91
C VAL A 18 -6.69 14.56 20.36
N GLU A 19 -6.50 15.59 21.18
CA GLU A 19 -6.18 15.43 22.61
C GLU A 19 -7.34 14.83 23.39
N THR A 20 -8.57 15.22 23.06
CA THR A 20 -9.77 14.66 23.67
C THR A 20 -9.89 13.17 23.38
N LEU A 21 -9.65 12.75 22.14
CA LEU A 21 -9.62 11.32 21.76
C LEU A 21 -8.52 10.57 22.51
N LYS A 22 -7.32 11.15 22.63
CA LYS A 22 -6.22 10.54 23.40
C LYS A 22 -6.55 10.38 24.88
N LYS A 23 -7.22 11.35 25.51
CA LYS A 23 -7.69 11.26 26.90
C LYS A 23 -8.68 10.11 27.09
N CYS A 24 -9.47 9.78 26.08
CA CYS A 24 -10.35 8.61 26.07
C CYS A 24 -9.61 7.29 25.74
N GLY A 25 -8.28 7.31 25.57
CA GLY A 25 -7.51 6.11 25.19
C GLY A 25 -7.75 5.65 23.76
N LEU A 26 -8.06 6.61 22.86
CA LEU A 26 -8.26 6.40 21.44
C LEU A 26 -7.13 7.03 20.64
N GLY A 27 -6.82 6.45 19.48
CA GLY A 27 -5.95 7.06 18.48
C GLY A 27 -6.74 8.01 17.56
N ALA A 28 -6.02 8.94 16.94
CA ALA A 28 -6.57 9.84 15.92
C ALA A 28 -5.65 9.84 14.69
N ASP A 29 -6.24 9.76 13.51
CA ASP A 29 -5.56 9.98 12.22
C ASP A 29 -6.17 11.22 11.57
N VAL A 30 -5.34 12.23 11.33
CA VAL A 30 -5.78 13.53 10.78
C VAL A 30 -5.42 13.59 9.31
N SER A 31 -6.41 13.82 8.47
CA SER A 31 -6.28 14.05 7.03
C SER A 31 -6.72 15.48 6.70
N GLU A 32 -5.76 16.32 6.28
CA GLU A 32 -6.03 17.67 5.83
C GLU A 32 -6.26 17.65 4.31
N GLY A 33 -7.51 17.77 3.88
CA GLY A 33 -7.90 17.90 2.47
C GLY A 33 -8.08 19.35 2.06
N THR A 34 -8.19 19.58 0.75
CA THR A 34 -8.41 20.94 0.18
C THR A 34 -9.77 21.52 0.53
N GLN A 35 -10.76 20.69 0.83
CA GLN A 35 -12.13 21.12 1.12
C GLN A 35 -12.53 20.95 2.59
N ALA A 36 -11.95 19.99 3.30
CA ALA A 36 -12.25 19.71 4.69
C ALA A 36 -11.11 18.97 5.38
N THR A 37 -10.97 19.19 6.70
CA THR A 37 -10.12 18.36 7.56
C THR A 37 -10.97 17.25 8.18
N ILE A 38 -10.43 16.03 8.13
CA ILE A 38 -11.10 14.83 8.63
C ILE A 38 -10.24 14.18 9.70
N ILE A 39 -10.87 13.75 10.80
CA ILE A 39 -10.18 13.05 11.88
C ILE A 39 -10.80 11.65 12.03
N GLY A 40 -10.01 10.62 11.72
CA GLY A 40 -10.38 9.24 11.93
C GLY A 40 -10.13 8.77 13.35
N ILE A 41 -11.14 8.19 13.99
CA ILE A 41 -11.01 7.61 15.32
C ILE A 41 -10.48 6.20 15.21
N LEU A 42 -9.31 5.95 15.81
CA LEU A 42 -8.66 4.64 15.86
C LEU A 42 -8.87 4.01 17.25
N GLY A 43 -9.39 2.78 17.28
CA GLY A 43 -9.64 2.03 18.51
C GLY A 43 -11.11 1.74 18.79
N ASP A 44 -11.39 1.24 20.00
CA ASP A 44 -12.74 0.85 20.42
C ASP A 44 -13.56 2.07 20.84
N LYS A 45 -14.59 2.38 20.06
CA LYS A 45 -15.49 3.53 20.27
C LYS A 45 -16.25 3.52 21.61
N SER A 46 -16.39 2.35 22.25
CA SER A 46 -17.05 2.25 23.57
C SER A 46 -16.32 3.11 24.62
N LYS A 47 -15.02 3.37 24.42
CA LYS A 47 -14.21 4.23 25.26
C LYS A 47 -14.60 5.71 25.24
N LEU A 48 -15.41 6.15 24.28
CA LEU A 48 -15.95 7.51 24.28
C LEU A 48 -16.93 7.77 25.44
N GLY A 49 -17.46 6.69 26.06
CA GLY A 49 -18.18 6.78 27.33
C GLY A 49 -19.38 7.73 27.33
N GLY A 50 -20.01 8.00 26.18
CA GLY A 50 -21.09 8.97 26.05
C GLY A 50 -20.66 10.40 25.76
N LEU A 51 -19.37 10.65 25.53
CA LEU A 51 -18.88 11.95 25.05
C LEU A 51 -19.44 12.24 23.66
N ASP A 52 -20.16 13.34 23.54
CA ASP A 52 -20.63 13.82 22.25
C ASP A 52 -19.56 14.72 21.58
N ILE A 53 -18.81 14.13 20.66
CA ILE A 53 -17.73 14.81 19.95
C ILE A 53 -18.25 15.95 19.08
N THR A 54 -19.52 15.94 18.69
CA THR A 54 -20.10 17.00 17.86
C THR A 54 -20.22 18.34 18.60
N LEU A 55 -20.08 18.32 19.92
CA LEU A 55 -20.08 19.52 20.76
C LEU A 55 -18.72 20.22 20.85
N LEU A 56 -17.65 19.60 20.34
CA LEU A 56 -16.32 20.23 20.33
C LEU A 56 -16.24 21.32 19.24
N ASP A 57 -15.54 22.38 19.57
CA ASP A 57 -15.36 23.51 18.67
C ASP A 57 -14.67 23.08 17.37
N GLY A 58 -15.19 23.57 16.25
CA GLY A 58 -14.67 23.25 14.91
C GLY A 58 -15.16 21.92 14.35
N VAL A 59 -15.89 21.09 15.08
CA VAL A 59 -16.52 19.88 14.56
C VAL A 59 -17.81 20.24 13.83
N GLU A 60 -17.96 19.73 12.60
CA GLU A 60 -19.17 19.87 11.80
C GLU A 60 -20.12 18.69 12.02
N ASN A 61 -19.58 17.47 11.92
CA ASN A 61 -20.37 16.25 12.05
C ASN A 61 -19.50 15.06 12.44
N CYS A 62 -20.15 13.97 12.86
CA CYS A 62 -19.52 12.72 13.20
C CYS A 62 -20.24 11.58 12.49
N VAL A 63 -19.58 10.99 11.48
CA VAL A 63 -20.16 9.99 10.58
C VAL A 63 -19.70 8.59 11.00
N PRO A 64 -20.58 7.63 11.24
CA PRO A 64 -20.19 6.24 11.45
C PRO A 64 -19.62 5.65 10.15
N ILE A 65 -18.40 5.12 10.19
CA ILE A 65 -17.87 4.31 9.10
C ILE A 65 -18.56 2.96 9.14
N MET A 66 -19.21 2.57 8.05
CA MET A 66 -19.91 1.31 7.90
C MET A 66 -19.02 0.16 7.40
N HIS A 67 -17.80 0.50 6.89
CA HIS A 67 -16.84 -0.48 6.38
C HIS A 67 -15.87 -0.98 7.45
N SER A 68 -15.36 -2.20 7.28
CA SER A 68 -14.32 -2.80 8.13
C SER A 68 -12.99 -2.04 8.04
N TYR A 69 -12.63 -1.53 6.86
CA TYR A 69 -11.47 -0.67 6.61
C TYR A 69 -11.80 0.82 6.87
N LYS A 70 -10.83 1.56 7.37
CA LYS A 70 -10.96 3.00 7.70
C LYS A 70 -9.90 3.83 7.00
N LEU A 71 -8.61 3.54 7.26
CA LEU A 71 -7.47 4.27 6.72
C LEU A 71 -7.39 4.15 5.19
N ALA A 72 -7.86 3.01 4.66
CA ALA A 72 -7.94 2.74 3.22
C ALA A 72 -9.21 3.33 2.56
N SER A 73 -10.15 3.90 3.34
CA SER A 73 -11.39 4.47 2.83
C SER A 73 -11.18 5.86 2.23
N ARG A 74 -11.99 6.17 1.21
CA ARG A 74 -12.13 7.54 0.69
C ARG A 74 -12.74 8.50 1.71
N ASP A 75 -13.47 8.01 2.69
CA ASP A 75 -13.99 8.83 3.79
C ASP A 75 -12.86 9.45 4.63
N MET A 76 -11.72 8.74 4.73
CA MET A 76 -10.53 9.21 5.44
C MET A 76 -9.59 10.05 4.57
N CYS A 77 -9.63 9.89 3.27
CA CYS A 77 -8.77 10.61 2.34
C CYS A 77 -9.50 10.86 1.01
N PRO A 78 -10.43 11.83 0.97
CA PRO A 78 -11.29 12.10 -0.20
C PRO A 78 -10.51 12.39 -1.48
N ASP A 79 -9.43 13.14 -1.37
CA ASP A 79 -8.58 13.55 -2.49
C ASP A 79 -7.64 12.43 -2.98
N GLY A 80 -7.63 11.28 -2.27
CA GLY A 80 -6.70 10.19 -2.51
C GLY A 80 -5.30 10.47 -1.92
N ARG A 81 -4.46 9.43 -1.89
CA ARG A 81 -3.10 9.53 -1.36
C ARG A 81 -2.08 9.54 -2.49
N LEU A 82 -1.04 10.35 -2.31
CA LEU A 82 0.16 10.31 -3.13
C LEU A 82 1.20 9.43 -2.45
N VAL A 83 1.74 8.46 -3.18
CA VAL A 83 2.80 7.58 -2.69
C VAL A 83 4.13 8.02 -3.28
N HIS A 84 5.05 8.42 -2.41
CA HIS A 84 6.38 8.87 -2.80
C HIS A 84 7.39 7.73 -2.73
N VAL A 85 8.15 7.54 -3.81
CA VAL A 85 9.22 6.55 -3.91
C VAL A 85 10.47 7.24 -4.47
N GLY A 86 11.28 7.81 -3.58
CA GLY A 86 12.36 8.70 -3.96
C GLY A 86 11.81 9.95 -4.68
N ASP A 87 12.25 10.16 -5.92
CA ASP A 87 11.80 11.25 -6.80
C ASP A 87 10.51 10.95 -7.59
N GLN A 88 9.97 9.74 -7.47
CA GLN A 88 8.75 9.34 -8.16
C GLN A 88 7.51 9.50 -7.27
N VAL A 89 6.39 9.93 -7.88
CA VAL A 89 5.10 10.11 -7.19
C VAL A 89 4.04 9.28 -7.90
N ILE A 90 3.41 8.35 -7.18
CA ILE A 90 2.32 7.50 -7.68
C ILE A 90 1.00 8.05 -7.14
N GLY A 91 -0.03 8.07 -7.98
CA GLY A 91 -1.36 8.62 -7.62
C GLY A 91 -1.57 10.07 -8.06
N GLY A 92 -0.54 10.73 -8.61
CA GLY A 92 -0.65 12.07 -9.20
C GLY A 92 -1.16 12.06 -10.65
N LYS A 93 -1.04 13.19 -11.35
CA LYS A 93 -1.49 13.33 -12.74
C LYS A 93 -0.64 12.54 -13.76
N LYS A 94 0.62 12.25 -13.41
CA LYS A 94 1.55 11.52 -14.28
C LYS A 94 1.33 10.03 -14.12
N LEU A 95 1.16 9.32 -15.25
CA LEU A 95 1.16 7.86 -15.26
C LEU A 95 2.56 7.33 -14.89
N VAL A 96 2.62 6.40 -13.96
CA VAL A 96 3.85 5.72 -13.53
C VAL A 96 3.86 4.31 -14.09
N MET A 97 4.92 3.97 -14.83
CA MET A 97 5.11 2.66 -15.45
C MET A 97 6.14 1.85 -14.67
N MET A 98 5.75 0.64 -14.28
CA MET A 98 6.62 -0.36 -13.64
C MET A 98 6.81 -1.53 -14.60
N GLY A 99 7.97 -1.63 -15.24
CA GLY A 99 8.28 -2.66 -16.23
C GLY A 99 9.34 -3.62 -15.73
N GLY A 100 9.41 -4.81 -16.35
CA GLY A 100 10.46 -5.78 -16.07
C GLY A 100 9.98 -7.24 -16.08
N PRO A 101 10.91 -8.21 -15.93
CA PRO A 101 10.62 -9.62 -16.07
C PRO A 101 9.87 -10.19 -14.87
N CYS A 102 9.26 -11.35 -15.06
CA CYS A 102 8.62 -12.10 -13.97
C CYS A 102 9.62 -12.53 -12.90
N ALA A 103 10.83 -12.95 -13.32
CA ALA A 103 11.91 -13.40 -12.44
C ALA A 103 13.23 -12.75 -12.84
N VAL A 104 14.12 -12.55 -11.86
CA VAL A 104 15.52 -12.24 -12.09
C VAL A 104 16.26 -13.57 -12.24
N GLU A 105 16.76 -13.86 -13.44
CA GLU A 105 17.37 -15.16 -13.75
C GLU A 105 18.90 -15.05 -13.84
N ASN A 106 19.41 -13.95 -14.40
CA ASN A 106 20.84 -13.66 -14.50
C ASN A 106 21.05 -12.16 -14.76
N GLU A 107 22.31 -11.71 -14.71
CA GLU A 107 22.69 -10.32 -14.90
C GLU A 107 22.38 -9.80 -16.30
N GLU A 108 22.69 -10.57 -17.34
CA GLU A 108 22.50 -10.15 -18.72
C GLU A 108 21.02 -9.87 -19.02
N CYS A 109 20.15 -10.80 -18.65
CA CYS A 109 18.71 -10.69 -18.88
C CYS A 109 18.10 -9.49 -18.15
N ILE A 110 18.47 -9.26 -16.87
CA ILE A 110 17.90 -8.15 -16.10
C ILE A 110 18.43 -6.80 -16.59
N MET A 111 19.69 -6.71 -16.98
CA MET A 111 20.27 -5.49 -17.55
C MET A 111 19.61 -5.14 -18.88
N LYS A 112 19.44 -6.12 -19.77
CA LYS A 112 18.74 -5.93 -21.05
C LYS A 112 17.30 -5.48 -20.85
N ALA A 113 16.60 -6.08 -19.89
CA ALA A 113 15.25 -5.68 -19.52
C ALA A 113 15.20 -4.25 -18.97
N ALA A 114 16.13 -3.87 -18.09
CA ALA A 114 16.22 -2.53 -17.52
C ALA A 114 16.40 -1.45 -18.58
N ILE A 115 17.32 -1.67 -19.53
CA ILE A 115 17.55 -0.77 -20.66
C ILE A 115 16.26 -0.64 -21.50
N GLY A 116 15.62 -1.78 -21.84
CA GLY A 116 14.41 -1.79 -22.66
C GLY A 116 13.23 -1.06 -22.00
N VAL A 117 12.95 -1.32 -20.72
CA VAL A 117 11.83 -0.66 -20.02
C VAL A 117 12.12 0.82 -19.77
N LYS A 118 13.37 1.21 -19.55
CA LYS A 118 13.76 2.63 -19.44
C LYS A 118 13.52 3.35 -20.76
N ALA A 119 13.93 2.77 -21.87
CA ALA A 119 13.70 3.33 -23.21
C ALA A 119 12.20 3.45 -23.54
N ALA A 120 11.36 2.55 -23.01
CA ALA A 120 9.92 2.60 -23.14
C ALA A 120 9.23 3.61 -22.17
N GLY A 121 10.00 4.36 -21.37
CA GLY A 121 9.47 5.40 -20.48
C GLY A 121 9.08 4.93 -19.08
N ALA A 122 9.42 3.68 -18.69
CA ALA A 122 9.23 3.24 -17.33
C ALA A 122 10.14 4.01 -16.34
N THR A 123 9.65 4.17 -15.12
CA THR A 123 10.39 4.79 -14.01
C THR A 123 10.79 3.78 -12.94
N PHE A 124 10.21 2.58 -13.00
CA PHE A 124 10.52 1.49 -12.10
C PHE A 124 10.93 0.25 -12.88
N LEU A 125 11.95 -0.45 -12.36
CA LEU A 125 12.33 -1.80 -12.76
C LEU A 125 11.71 -2.80 -11.77
N ARG A 126 10.82 -3.65 -12.27
CA ARG A 126 10.22 -4.72 -11.50
C ARG A 126 10.89 -6.06 -11.82
N GLY A 127 11.30 -6.81 -10.81
CA GLY A 127 11.80 -8.16 -10.99
C GLY A 127 11.58 -8.99 -9.72
N GLY A 128 11.13 -10.26 -9.89
CA GLY A 128 10.99 -11.17 -8.74
C GLY A 128 12.29 -11.87 -8.45
N ALA A 129 12.95 -11.55 -7.34
CA ALA A 129 14.13 -12.24 -6.83
C ALA A 129 13.75 -13.52 -6.07
N TYR A 130 12.66 -13.46 -5.32
CA TYR A 130 12.00 -14.60 -4.69
C TYR A 130 10.78 -15.00 -5.51
N LYS A 131 10.54 -16.31 -5.68
CA LYS A 131 9.47 -16.81 -6.57
C LYS A 131 8.54 -17.79 -5.86
N PRO A 132 7.27 -17.39 -5.56
CA PRO A 132 6.28 -18.31 -5.04
C PRO A 132 5.79 -19.25 -6.16
N ARG A 133 6.35 -20.47 -6.21
CA ARG A 133 5.99 -21.45 -7.23
C ARG A 133 5.01 -22.48 -6.68
N THR A 134 4.10 -22.93 -7.54
CA THR A 134 3.17 -24.02 -7.21
C THR A 134 3.91 -25.35 -7.06
N SER A 135 4.95 -25.58 -7.89
CA SER A 135 5.78 -26.77 -7.80
C SER A 135 7.09 -26.48 -7.07
N PRO A 136 7.49 -27.29 -6.08
CA PRO A 136 8.76 -27.13 -5.37
C PRO A 136 9.99 -27.38 -6.27
N TYR A 137 9.80 -28.05 -7.41
CA TYR A 137 10.88 -28.33 -8.38
C TYR A 137 11.09 -27.19 -9.39
N SER A 138 10.25 -26.17 -9.38
CA SER A 138 10.42 -24.99 -10.23
C SER A 138 11.48 -24.05 -9.66
N PHE A 139 12.07 -23.21 -10.52
CA PHE A 139 13.03 -22.17 -10.13
C PHE A 139 12.43 -21.27 -9.03
N GLN A 140 13.06 -21.24 -7.86
CA GLN A 140 12.57 -20.51 -6.67
C GLN A 140 13.06 -19.06 -6.62
N GLY A 141 13.88 -18.62 -7.56
CA GLY A 141 14.51 -17.30 -7.60
C GLY A 141 15.98 -17.37 -7.17
N LEU A 142 16.69 -16.25 -7.35
CA LEU A 142 18.07 -16.07 -6.93
C LEU A 142 18.18 -15.42 -5.54
N GLU A 143 17.06 -15.18 -4.88
CA GLU A 143 16.98 -14.60 -3.53
C GLU A 143 17.78 -13.28 -3.41
N GLU A 144 18.65 -13.14 -2.42
CA GLU A 144 19.46 -11.93 -2.22
C GLU A 144 20.32 -11.59 -3.44
N GLU A 145 20.89 -12.62 -4.10
CA GLU A 145 21.69 -12.39 -5.31
C GLU A 145 20.84 -11.76 -6.42
N GLY A 146 19.61 -12.23 -6.58
CA GLY A 146 18.66 -11.62 -7.50
C GLY A 146 18.34 -10.17 -7.17
N LEU A 147 18.25 -9.81 -5.89
CA LEU A 147 18.05 -8.42 -5.46
C LEU A 147 19.26 -7.55 -5.79
N LYS A 148 20.49 -8.06 -5.61
CA LYS A 148 21.74 -7.35 -5.99
C LYS A 148 21.80 -7.08 -7.48
N LEU A 149 21.48 -8.08 -8.31
CA LEU A 149 21.44 -7.93 -9.75
C LEU A 149 20.38 -6.91 -10.20
N LEU A 150 19.21 -6.96 -9.58
CA LEU A 150 18.12 -6.04 -9.84
C LEU A 150 18.51 -4.60 -9.50
N ARG A 151 19.14 -4.38 -8.32
CA ARG A 151 19.64 -3.08 -7.89
C ARG A 151 20.72 -2.55 -8.83
N LYS A 152 21.69 -3.39 -9.20
CA LYS A 152 22.75 -3.04 -10.15
C LYS A 152 22.19 -2.55 -11.48
N ALA A 153 21.22 -3.26 -12.03
CA ALA A 153 20.59 -2.89 -13.31
C ALA A 153 19.77 -1.60 -13.18
N ALA A 154 19.09 -1.39 -12.07
CA ALA A 154 18.30 -0.19 -11.80
C ALA A 154 19.20 1.04 -11.63
N ASP A 155 20.32 0.93 -10.91
CA ASP A 155 21.29 2.03 -10.75
C ASP A 155 21.92 2.44 -12.08
N ALA A 156 22.28 1.46 -12.92
CA ALA A 156 22.84 1.72 -14.24
C ALA A 156 21.86 2.44 -15.21
N THR A 157 20.56 2.35 -14.95
CA THR A 157 19.52 2.92 -15.82
C THR A 157 18.74 4.07 -15.17
N GLY A 158 19.01 4.37 -13.89
CA GLY A 158 18.28 5.39 -13.13
C GLY A 158 16.81 5.02 -12.88
N LEU A 159 16.51 3.71 -12.70
CA LEU A 159 15.19 3.20 -12.36
C LEU A 159 15.07 2.94 -10.85
N LYS A 160 13.84 3.00 -10.32
CA LYS A 160 13.53 2.52 -8.96
C LYS A 160 13.26 1.02 -8.97
N VAL A 161 13.59 0.33 -7.89
CA VAL A 161 13.45 -1.13 -7.78
C VAL A 161 12.15 -1.52 -7.09
N VAL A 162 11.40 -2.42 -7.73
CA VAL A 162 10.25 -3.12 -7.12
C VAL A 162 10.49 -4.62 -7.15
N SER A 163 10.48 -5.27 -5.98
CA SER A 163 10.57 -6.73 -5.90
C SER A 163 9.58 -7.29 -4.87
N GLU A 164 9.20 -8.55 -5.09
CA GLU A 164 8.27 -9.26 -4.20
C GLU A 164 8.97 -9.73 -2.93
N VAL A 165 8.34 -9.45 -1.78
CA VAL A 165 8.68 -10.00 -0.46
C VAL A 165 7.61 -11.01 -0.09
N MET A 166 8.01 -12.23 0.31
CA MET A 166 7.10 -13.33 0.59
C MET A 166 7.05 -13.74 2.06
N ALA A 167 8.06 -13.37 2.83
CA ALA A 167 8.20 -13.73 4.24
C ALA A 167 8.87 -12.62 5.03
N SER A 168 8.58 -12.53 6.33
CA SER A 168 9.09 -11.47 7.21
C SER A 168 10.61 -11.46 7.30
N GLU A 169 11.25 -12.63 7.24
CA GLU A 169 12.72 -12.80 7.30
C GLU A 169 13.44 -12.16 6.10
N GLN A 170 12.72 -11.90 5.01
CA GLN A 170 13.28 -11.30 3.80
C GLN A 170 13.31 -9.77 3.86
N ILE A 171 12.58 -9.15 4.79
CA ILE A 171 12.36 -7.70 4.84
C ILE A 171 13.69 -6.96 5.00
N ASP A 172 14.50 -7.34 5.99
CA ASP A 172 15.77 -6.67 6.31
C ASP A 172 16.79 -6.74 5.16
N THR A 173 16.74 -7.81 4.39
CA THR A 173 17.56 -7.95 3.18
C THR A 173 16.98 -7.12 2.04
N ALA A 174 15.67 -7.18 1.82
CA ALA A 174 15.02 -6.49 0.72
C ALA A 174 15.10 -4.95 0.84
N ILE A 175 15.08 -4.38 2.06
CA ILE A 175 15.24 -2.94 2.32
C ILE A 175 16.54 -2.40 1.71
N LYS A 176 17.60 -3.19 1.68
CA LYS A 176 18.91 -2.75 1.17
C LYS A 176 18.94 -2.53 -0.35
N TYR A 177 18.00 -3.17 -1.07
CA TYR A 177 18.03 -3.23 -2.53
C TYR A 177 16.77 -2.68 -3.20
N CYS A 178 15.63 -2.62 -2.49
CA CYS A 178 14.34 -2.22 -3.06
C CYS A 178 13.93 -0.82 -2.62
N ASP A 179 13.41 -0.03 -3.56
CA ASP A 179 12.77 1.26 -3.27
C ASP A 179 11.29 1.07 -2.92
N MET A 180 10.70 -0.04 -3.33
CA MET A 180 9.30 -0.37 -3.10
C MET A 180 9.12 -1.89 -3.04
N PHE A 181 8.31 -2.39 -2.12
CA PHE A 181 7.96 -3.81 -2.03
C PHE A 181 6.72 -4.15 -2.85
N GLN A 182 6.68 -5.37 -3.38
CA GLN A 182 5.46 -5.96 -3.91
C GLN A 182 4.99 -7.07 -2.96
N ILE A 183 3.72 -7.06 -2.59
CA ILE A 183 3.05 -8.19 -1.96
C ILE A 183 2.23 -8.92 -3.03
N GLY A 184 2.58 -10.18 -3.27
CA GLY A 184 1.93 -11.02 -4.26
C GLY A 184 0.51 -11.42 -3.85
N ALA A 185 -0.32 -11.77 -4.84
CA ALA A 185 -1.71 -12.16 -4.63
C ALA A 185 -1.90 -13.32 -3.63
N ARG A 186 -0.94 -14.26 -3.55
CA ARG A 186 -0.98 -15.36 -2.59
C ARG A 186 -0.74 -14.95 -1.15
N ASN A 187 -0.10 -13.80 -0.92
CA ASN A 187 0.22 -13.23 0.38
C ASN A 187 -0.68 -12.07 0.78
N MET A 188 -1.72 -11.74 0.00
CA MET A 188 -2.66 -10.69 0.36
C MET A 188 -3.32 -10.92 1.72
N GLN A 189 -3.58 -12.17 2.08
CA GLN A 189 -4.18 -12.57 3.37
C GLN A 189 -3.13 -13.05 4.39
N ASN A 190 -1.85 -12.87 4.14
CA ASN A 190 -0.79 -13.13 5.12
C ASN A 190 -0.68 -11.93 6.06
N PHE A 191 -1.65 -11.77 6.95
CA PHE A 191 -1.78 -10.60 7.82
C PHE A 191 -0.57 -10.35 8.71
N ARG A 192 0.16 -11.41 9.08
CA ARG A 192 1.41 -11.25 9.84
C ARG A 192 2.47 -10.55 8.99
N LEU A 193 2.67 -11.02 7.76
CA LEU A 193 3.59 -10.39 6.81
C LEU A 193 3.18 -8.93 6.52
N LEU A 194 1.87 -8.66 6.34
CA LEU A 194 1.38 -7.30 6.07
C LEU A 194 1.72 -6.33 7.21
N LYS A 195 1.59 -6.77 8.49
CA LYS A 195 1.99 -5.96 9.63
C LYS A 195 3.50 -5.70 9.64
N ASP A 196 4.32 -6.71 9.41
CA ASP A 196 5.77 -6.55 9.43
C ASP A 196 6.25 -5.65 8.27
N ILE A 197 5.64 -5.78 7.09
CA ILE A 197 5.82 -4.84 5.96
C ILE A 197 5.38 -3.42 6.35
N GLY A 198 4.26 -3.26 7.05
CA GLY A 198 3.80 -1.96 7.54
C GLY A 198 4.83 -1.27 8.45
N LYS A 199 5.46 -2.02 9.35
CA LYS A 199 6.52 -1.52 10.25
C LYS A 199 7.76 -1.04 9.49
N SER A 200 8.08 -1.64 8.36
CA SER A 200 9.26 -1.26 7.55
C SER A 200 9.18 0.13 6.98
N LYS A 201 7.98 0.70 6.84
CA LYS A 201 7.70 2.00 6.20
C LYS A 201 8.09 2.11 4.72
N VAL A 202 8.59 1.05 4.13
CA VAL A 202 8.88 0.99 2.69
C VAL A 202 7.56 1.04 1.91
N PRO A 203 7.44 1.83 0.82
CA PRO A 203 6.26 1.83 -0.03
C PRO A 203 5.91 0.44 -0.56
N VAL A 204 4.61 0.15 -0.72
CA VAL A 204 4.12 -1.19 -1.04
C VAL A 204 3.17 -1.19 -2.24
N VAL A 205 3.39 -2.10 -3.18
CA VAL A 205 2.39 -2.53 -4.17
C VAL A 205 1.68 -3.76 -3.61
N LEU A 206 0.44 -3.61 -3.19
CA LEU A 206 -0.41 -4.69 -2.69
C LEU A 206 -1.28 -5.23 -3.82
N LYS A 207 -0.99 -6.44 -4.28
CA LYS A 207 -1.78 -7.09 -5.34
C LYS A 207 -3.03 -7.73 -4.75
N ARG A 208 -4.16 -7.55 -5.43
CA ARG A 208 -5.42 -8.23 -5.11
C ARG A 208 -5.22 -9.75 -5.13
N GLY A 209 -5.84 -10.45 -4.21
CA GLY A 209 -5.83 -11.90 -4.16
C GLY A 209 -6.53 -12.55 -5.37
N ILE A 210 -6.41 -13.87 -5.49
CA ILE A 210 -6.83 -14.61 -6.69
C ILE A 210 -8.35 -14.56 -6.91
N ALA A 211 -9.14 -14.53 -5.83
CA ALA A 211 -10.60 -14.49 -5.87
C ALA A 211 -11.19 -13.60 -4.75
N ASN A 212 -10.41 -12.64 -4.28
CA ASN A 212 -10.81 -11.79 -3.16
C ASN A 212 -11.70 -10.64 -3.60
N THR A 213 -12.62 -10.26 -2.71
CA THR A 213 -13.45 -9.07 -2.89
C THR A 213 -12.62 -7.80 -2.79
N ILE A 214 -13.18 -6.67 -3.22
CA ILE A 214 -12.55 -5.35 -3.02
C ILE A 214 -12.44 -5.03 -1.53
N GLU A 215 -13.45 -5.36 -0.73
CA GLU A 215 -13.45 -5.15 0.71
C GLU A 215 -12.30 -5.90 1.40
N GLU A 216 -12.13 -7.21 1.12
CA GLU A 216 -11.02 -7.99 1.65
C GLU A 216 -9.65 -7.43 1.23
N TRP A 217 -9.55 -6.86 0.04
CA TRP A 217 -8.32 -6.25 -0.44
C TRP A 217 -8.04 -4.92 0.27
N LEU A 218 -9.05 -4.11 0.55
CA LEU A 218 -8.93 -2.88 1.33
C LEU A 218 -8.63 -3.18 2.81
N ASP A 219 -9.23 -4.23 3.39
CA ASP A 219 -8.86 -4.70 4.71
C ASP A 219 -7.40 -5.16 4.80
N ALA A 220 -6.89 -5.81 3.76
CA ALA A 220 -5.48 -6.15 3.68
C ALA A 220 -4.56 -4.90 3.63
N ALA A 221 -4.98 -3.85 2.90
CA ALA A 221 -4.28 -2.57 2.93
C ALA A 221 -4.33 -1.93 4.32
N GLU A 222 -5.47 -2.01 5.01
CA GLU A 222 -5.65 -1.53 6.38
C GLU A 222 -4.65 -2.15 7.35
N TYR A 223 -4.32 -3.45 7.21
CA TYR A 223 -3.30 -4.10 8.02
C TYR A 223 -1.91 -3.46 7.87
N ILE A 224 -1.53 -3.05 6.67
CA ILE A 224 -0.26 -2.33 6.43
C ILE A 224 -0.34 -0.93 7.02
N MET A 225 -1.45 -0.23 6.78
CA MET A 225 -1.66 1.15 7.19
C MET A 225 -1.80 1.30 8.71
N SER A 226 -2.38 0.32 9.40
CA SER A 226 -2.51 0.30 10.86
C SER A 226 -1.17 0.29 11.60
N GLU A 227 -0.10 -0.17 10.95
CA GLU A 227 1.27 -0.07 11.46
C GLU A 227 1.93 1.29 11.10
N GLY A 228 1.15 2.25 10.55
CA GLY A 228 1.58 3.61 10.20
C GLY A 228 2.33 3.73 8.87
N ASN A 229 2.19 2.77 7.96
CA ASN A 229 2.69 2.87 6.58
C ASN A 229 1.54 3.18 5.62
N TYR A 230 1.36 4.43 5.29
CA TYR A 230 0.31 4.90 4.38
C TYR A 230 0.71 4.84 2.91
N ASN A 231 1.94 4.43 2.58
CA ASN A 231 2.46 4.36 1.23
C ASN A 231 2.06 3.04 0.56
N VAL A 232 0.77 2.82 0.37
CA VAL A 232 0.21 1.60 -0.23
C VAL A 232 -0.42 1.92 -1.58
N VAL A 233 0.01 1.20 -2.61
CA VAL A 233 -0.55 1.22 -3.96
C VAL A 233 -1.30 -0.08 -4.19
N LEU A 234 -2.60 0.02 -4.48
CA LEU A 234 -3.42 -1.13 -4.83
C LEU A 234 -3.19 -1.54 -6.28
N CYS A 235 -3.01 -2.85 -6.52
CA CYS A 235 -2.77 -3.39 -7.85
C CYS A 235 -3.80 -4.47 -8.20
N GLU A 236 -4.78 -4.13 -9.06
CA GLU A 236 -5.64 -5.12 -9.67
C GLU A 236 -4.80 -6.03 -10.58
N ARG A 237 -5.12 -7.34 -10.61
CA ARG A 237 -4.35 -8.34 -11.36
C ARG A 237 -5.21 -9.38 -12.08
N GLY A 238 -6.52 -9.17 -12.10
CA GLY A 238 -7.50 -10.14 -12.53
C GLY A 238 -7.77 -11.24 -11.48
N ILE A 239 -8.96 -11.78 -11.51
CA ILE A 239 -9.41 -12.85 -10.61
C ILE A 239 -9.53 -14.17 -11.34
N ARG A 240 -9.40 -15.27 -10.63
CA ARG A 240 -9.72 -16.60 -11.12
C ARG A 240 -11.21 -16.84 -10.94
N THR A 241 -11.91 -17.06 -12.06
CA THR A 241 -13.32 -17.38 -12.10
C THR A 241 -13.54 -18.85 -12.52
N PHE A 242 -14.75 -19.21 -12.85
CA PHE A 242 -15.08 -20.50 -13.47
C PHE A 242 -14.55 -20.62 -14.91
N GLU A 243 -14.26 -19.50 -15.58
CA GLU A 243 -13.78 -19.48 -16.96
C GLU A 243 -12.33 -19.95 -17.04
N THR A 244 -12.04 -20.87 -17.95
CA THR A 244 -10.72 -21.48 -18.13
C THR A 244 -10.04 -21.11 -19.46
N ALA A 245 -10.74 -20.45 -20.39
CA ALA A 245 -10.18 -19.98 -21.65
C ALA A 245 -9.16 -18.85 -21.44
N THR A 246 -9.30 -18.11 -20.34
CA THR A 246 -8.33 -17.11 -19.89
C THR A 246 -7.77 -17.49 -18.52
N ARG A 247 -6.51 -17.16 -18.27
CA ARG A 247 -5.88 -17.44 -16.97
C ARG A 247 -6.53 -16.67 -15.82
N ASN A 248 -6.92 -15.45 -16.05
CA ASN A 248 -7.59 -14.56 -15.09
C ASN A 248 -8.53 -13.63 -15.84
N THR A 249 -9.62 -13.26 -15.22
CA THR A 249 -10.58 -12.28 -15.70
C THR A 249 -10.32 -10.94 -15.03
N LEU A 250 -10.06 -9.89 -15.82
CA LEU A 250 -9.84 -8.54 -15.30
C LEU A 250 -11.17 -7.98 -14.75
N ASP A 251 -11.14 -7.51 -13.52
CA ASP A 251 -12.26 -6.78 -12.92
C ASP A 251 -12.15 -5.30 -13.29
N VAL A 252 -12.83 -4.93 -14.38
CA VAL A 252 -12.83 -3.53 -14.88
C VAL A 252 -13.62 -2.58 -13.98
N SER A 253 -14.40 -3.11 -13.05
CA SER A 253 -15.23 -2.34 -12.12
C SER A 253 -14.49 -1.99 -10.81
N ALA A 254 -13.33 -2.59 -10.58
CA ALA A 254 -12.54 -2.40 -9.37
C ALA A 254 -11.87 -1.03 -9.26
#